data_0e5cdb9d19e1e02eb51c040d57eeff9c
#
_entry.id   0e5cdb9d19e1e02eb51c040d57eeff9c
#
_cell.length_a   1.000
_cell.length_b   1.000
_cell.length_c   1.000
_cell.angle_alpha   90.00
_cell.angle_beta   90.00
_cell.angle_gamma   90.00
#
_symmetry.space_group_name_H-M   'P 1'
#
loop_
_entity.id
_entity.type
_entity.pdbx_description
1 polymer ?
#
loop_
_entity_poly.entity_id
_entity_poly.type
_entity_poly.pdbx_seq_one_letter_code
_entity_poly.pdbx_strand_id
1 'polypeptide(L)'
;KGMAYANTVKAYPFGNEYMQLSGGKHAMLSEEKLDQFQKIYDLCDRNGIRLVLLTVPSANTWNKGKSDTVKQLAKKYDLTYYDYNRQLPAGFDWATDSKDGGNHLNYTGASAVTKDLAKKLTDDLTMSPTSLTKEQKQQWKKDYEHFHKSIVK
;
A
#
# COMPACT_ATOMS: atom_id res chain seq x y z
N LYS A 1 -5.62 10.54 -11.49
CA LYS A 1 -6.33 9.30 -11.86
C LYS A 1 -6.03 8.24 -10.80
N GLY A 2 -7.05 7.66 -10.16
CA GLY A 2 -6.92 6.53 -9.24
C GLY A 2 -6.62 6.83 -7.77
N MET A 3 -6.46 8.07 -7.35
CA MET A 3 -6.28 8.44 -5.94
C MET A 3 -7.30 9.50 -5.51
N ALA A 4 -7.98 9.26 -4.38
CA ALA A 4 -8.75 10.30 -3.72
C ALA A 4 -7.79 11.19 -2.92
N TYR A 5 -7.56 12.41 -3.41
CA TYR A 5 -6.70 13.38 -2.74
C TYR A 5 -7.37 13.92 -1.47
N ALA A 6 -6.62 14.00 -0.39
CA ALA A 6 -7.03 14.65 0.85
C ALA A 6 -5.82 15.23 1.58
N ASN A 7 -5.93 16.51 1.98
CA ASN A 7 -4.96 17.19 2.85
C ASN A 7 -5.40 17.22 4.31
N THR A 8 -6.60 16.77 4.62
CA THR A 8 -7.09 16.73 5.99
C THR A 8 -6.11 15.95 6.86
N VAL A 9 -5.81 16.49 8.02
CA VAL A 9 -5.02 15.83 9.05
C VAL A 9 -5.91 15.57 10.25
N LYS A 10 -6.04 14.30 10.62
CA LYS A 10 -6.60 13.88 11.89
C LYS A 10 -5.68 12.84 12.49
N ALA A 11 -4.96 13.23 13.53
CA ALA A 11 -3.95 12.39 14.17
C ALA A 11 -4.53 11.06 14.70
N TYR A 12 -3.72 10.00 14.61
CA TYR A 12 -3.94 8.78 15.35
C TYR A 12 -2.91 8.71 16.48
N PRO A 13 -3.32 8.76 17.76
CA PRO A 13 -2.40 9.02 18.86
C PRO A 13 -1.65 7.79 19.39
N PHE A 14 -1.99 6.57 18.94
CA PHE A 14 -1.49 5.34 19.53
C PHE A 14 -0.34 4.67 18.76
N GLY A 15 0.26 5.37 17.81
CA GLY A 15 1.41 4.85 17.06
C GLY A 15 1.15 3.49 16.41
N ASN A 16 2.03 2.53 16.62
CA ASN A 16 1.91 1.18 16.04
C ASN A 16 1.37 0.12 17.04
N GLU A 17 0.80 0.53 18.14
CA GLU A 17 0.31 -0.39 19.20
C GLU A 17 -0.77 -1.34 18.68
N TYR A 18 -1.59 -0.93 17.72
CA TYR A 18 -2.60 -1.79 17.08
C TYR A 18 -2.03 -3.08 16.49
N MET A 19 -0.74 -3.10 16.16
CA MET A 19 -0.05 -4.29 15.65
C MET A 19 0.48 -5.20 16.79
N GLN A 20 0.52 -4.71 18.01
CA GLN A 20 0.97 -5.45 19.19
C GLN A 20 -0.19 -6.07 19.95
N LEU A 21 -1.40 -5.50 19.83
CA LEU A 21 -2.58 -5.99 20.49
C LEU A 21 -2.89 -7.43 20.04
N SER A 22 -2.73 -8.36 20.97
CA SER A 22 -2.92 -9.81 20.75
C SER A 22 -4.38 -10.26 20.60
N GLY A 23 -5.30 -9.35 20.42
CA GLY A 23 -6.74 -9.60 20.39
C GLY A 23 -7.36 -10.00 19.05
N GLY A 24 -6.59 -9.97 17.96
CA GLY A 24 -7.10 -10.35 16.65
C GLY A 24 -7.00 -11.87 16.46
N LYS A 25 -8.13 -12.60 16.54
CA LYS A 25 -8.20 -13.93 15.95
C LYS A 25 -7.62 -13.85 14.53
N HIS A 26 -6.82 -14.85 14.14
CA HIS A 26 -6.44 -15.00 12.74
C HIS A 26 -7.69 -14.76 11.90
N ALA A 27 -7.68 -13.75 11.06
CA ALA A 27 -8.82 -13.50 10.19
C ALA A 27 -8.83 -14.63 9.17
N MET A 28 -9.61 -15.67 9.45
CA MET A 28 -9.79 -16.76 8.49
C MET A 28 -10.39 -16.17 7.21
N LEU A 29 -9.69 -16.34 6.12
CA LEU A 29 -10.27 -16.05 4.81
C LEU A 29 -11.34 -17.11 4.54
N SER A 30 -12.55 -16.69 4.14
CA SER A 30 -13.57 -17.61 3.70
C SER A 30 -13.09 -18.34 2.43
N GLU A 31 -13.64 -19.53 2.18
CA GLU A 31 -13.35 -20.28 0.94
C GLU A 31 -13.60 -19.44 -0.30
N GLU A 32 -14.69 -18.69 -0.33
CA GLU A 32 -15.01 -17.76 -1.42
C GLU A 32 -13.88 -16.72 -1.67
N LYS A 33 -13.31 -16.13 -0.61
CA LYS A 33 -12.21 -15.19 -0.75
C LYS A 33 -10.92 -15.86 -1.23
N LEU A 34 -10.67 -17.08 -0.78
CA LEU A 34 -9.53 -17.88 -1.25
C LEU A 34 -9.69 -18.24 -2.72
N ASP A 35 -10.90 -18.62 -3.15
CA ASP A 35 -11.23 -18.88 -4.56
C ASP A 35 -11.02 -17.64 -5.44
N GLN A 36 -11.48 -16.46 -4.99
CA GLN A 36 -11.27 -15.22 -5.74
C GLN A 36 -9.78 -14.88 -5.83
N PHE A 37 -9.05 -15.07 -4.74
CA PHE A 37 -7.61 -14.87 -4.76
C PHE A 37 -6.91 -15.84 -5.73
N GLN A 38 -7.29 -17.12 -5.71
CA GLN A 38 -6.74 -18.13 -6.62
C GLN A 38 -6.95 -17.72 -8.09
N LYS A 39 -8.15 -17.24 -8.45
CA LYS A 39 -8.44 -16.77 -9.81
C LYS A 39 -7.53 -15.59 -10.22
N ILE A 40 -7.26 -14.67 -9.30
CA ILE A 40 -6.34 -13.56 -9.57
C ILE A 40 -4.91 -14.08 -9.75
N TYR A 41 -4.47 -14.98 -8.87
CA TYR A 41 -3.15 -15.59 -8.96
C TYR A 41 -2.97 -16.33 -10.30
N ASP A 42 -3.90 -17.19 -10.66
CA ASP A 42 -3.86 -17.95 -11.92
C ASP A 42 -3.88 -17.05 -13.15
N LEU A 43 -4.61 -15.92 -13.09
CA LEU A 43 -4.63 -14.94 -14.17
C LEU A 43 -3.26 -14.27 -14.33
N CYS A 44 -2.64 -13.88 -13.23
CA CYS A 44 -1.30 -13.28 -13.23
C CYS A 44 -0.27 -14.28 -13.75
N ASP A 45 -0.26 -15.49 -13.23
CA ASP A 45 0.68 -16.55 -13.58
C ASP A 45 0.61 -16.87 -15.08
N ARG A 46 -0.58 -17.13 -15.62
CA ARG A 46 -0.79 -17.43 -17.05
C ARG A 46 -0.36 -16.31 -17.99
N ASN A 47 -0.33 -15.07 -17.51
CA ASN A 47 0.07 -13.90 -18.31
C ASN A 47 1.49 -13.42 -18.01
N GLY A 48 2.26 -14.15 -17.20
CA GLY A 48 3.61 -13.76 -16.81
C GLY A 48 3.66 -12.46 -16.00
N ILE A 49 2.58 -12.14 -15.28
CA ILE A 49 2.47 -10.94 -14.44
C ILE A 49 2.94 -11.29 -13.03
N ARG A 50 3.95 -10.60 -12.54
CA ARG A 50 4.40 -10.74 -11.16
C ARG A 50 3.38 -10.13 -10.21
N LEU A 51 2.73 -10.97 -9.39
CA LEU A 51 1.81 -10.53 -8.34
C LEU A 51 2.58 -10.18 -7.06
N VAL A 52 2.29 -9.02 -6.49
CA VAL A 52 2.85 -8.55 -5.21
C VAL A 52 1.70 -8.20 -4.28
N LEU A 53 1.78 -8.64 -3.03
CA LEU A 53 0.81 -8.27 -2.01
C LEU A 53 1.28 -7.03 -1.25
N LEU A 54 0.34 -6.14 -0.96
CA LEU A 54 0.61 -4.87 -0.30
C LEU A 54 -0.50 -4.55 0.70
N THR A 55 -0.12 -4.14 1.91
CA THR A 55 -1.05 -3.50 2.86
C THR A 55 -0.50 -2.15 3.31
N VAL A 56 -1.30 -1.11 3.16
CA VAL A 56 -0.97 0.25 3.59
C VAL A 56 -1.29 0.43 5.08
N PRO A 57 -0.67 1.40 5.77
CA PRO A 57 -0.98 1.69 7.17
C PRO A 57 -2.46 1.99 7.37
N SER A 58 -3.11 1.28 8.30
CA SER A 58 -4.53 1.44 8.62
C SER A 58 -4.83 0.94 10.04
N ALA A 59 -4.56 1.77 11.04
CA ALA A 59 -4.61 1.39 12.44
C ALA A 59 -5.99 0.94 12.93
N ASN A 60 -7.07 1.51 12.38
CA ASN A 60 -8.44 1.19 12.80
C ASN A 60 -9.01 -0.07 12.15
N THR A 61 -8.42 -0.53 11.05
CA THR A 61 -8.96 -1.68 10.29
C THR A 61 -8.00 -2.84 10.18
N TRP A 62 -6.72 -2.65 10.54
CA TRP A 62 -5.69 -3.67 10.48
C TRP A 62 -5.25 -4.12 11.88
N ASN A 63 -4.70 -5.31 11.98
CA ASN A 63 -4.12 -5.87 13.20
C ASN A 63 -3.14 -6.99 12.88
N LYS A 64 -2.44 -7.47 13.89
CA LYS A 64 -1.47 -8.55 13.77
C LYS A 64 -2.06 -9.83 13.16
N GLY A 65 -3.28 -10.23 13.56
CA GLY A 65 -3.92 -11.45 13.06
C GLY A 65 -4.18 -11.40 11.53
N LYS A 66 -4.68 -10.26 11.03
CA LYS A 66 -4.88 -10.05 9.58
C LYS A 66 -3.55 -10.06 8.83
N SER A 67 -2.53 -9.39 9.39
CA SER A 67 -1.18 -9.38 8.83
C SER A 67 -0.59 -10.80 8.73
N ASP A 68 -0.71 -11.59 9.80
CA ASP A 68 -0.23 -12.99 9.81
C ASP A 68 -0.96 -13.84 8.77
N THR A 69 -2.27 -13.64 8.59
CA THR A 69 -3.07 -14.34 7.57
C THR A 69 -2.56 -14.03 6.16
N VAL A 70 -2.34 -12.75 5.84
CA VAL A 70 -1.81 -12.37 4.51
C VAL A 70 -0.37 -12.87 4.32
N LYS A 71 0.44 -12.85 5.37
CA LYS A 71 1.80 -13.40 5.35
C LYS A 71 1.81 -14.90 5.05
N GLN A 72 0.88 -15.67 5.64
CA GLN A 72 0.73 -17.10 5.36
C GLN A 72 0.28 -17.34 3.92
N LEU A 73 -0.66 -16.51 3.42
CA LEU A 73 -1.10 -16.57 2.03
C LEU A 73 0.06 -16.29 1.06
N ALA A 74 0.83 -15.23 1.31
CA ALA A 74 2.02 -14.90 0.53
C ALA A 74 3.01 -16.06 0.50
N LYS A 75 3.28 -16.69 1.66
CA LYS A 75 4.17 -17.86 1.75
C LYS A 75 3.63 -19.06 0.96
N LYS A 76 2.32 -19.32 1.00
CA LYS A 76 1.68 -20.43 0.27
C LYS A 76 1.87 -20.31 -1.24
N TYR A 77 1.83 -19.10 -1.78
CA TYR A 77 1.90 -18.83 -3.21
C TYR A 77 3.26 -18.29 -3.68
N ASP A 78 4.27 -18.30 -2.79
CA ASP A 78 5.62 -17.74 -3.04
C ASP A 78 5.59 -16.30 -3.56
N LEU A 79 4.79 -15.45 -2.90
CA LEU A 79 4.59 -14.05 -3.28
C LEU A 79 5.36 -13.09 -2.37
N THR A 80 5.86 -12.02 -2.97
CA THR A 80 6.37 -10.87 -2.20
C THR A 80 5.22 -10.17 -1.49
N TYR A 81 5.39 -9.86 -0.20
CA TYR A 81 4.41 -9.14 0.60
C TYR A 81 5.05 -7.97 1.35
N TYR A 82 4.60 -6.76 1.06
CA TYR A 82 4.96 -5.54 1.77
C TYR A 82 3.86 -5.16 2.76
N ASP A 83 4.14 -5.28 4.06
CA ASP A 83 3.20 -4.93 5.13
C ASP A 83 3.64 -3.64 5.83
N TYR A 84 3.11 -2.52 5.37
CA TYR A 84 3.39 -1.21 5.96
C TYR A 84 2.73 -0.98 7.33
N ASN A 85 1.93 -1.91 7.82
CA ASN A 85 1.47 -1.88 9.22
C ASN A 85 2.52 -2.46 10.18
N ARG A 86 3.36 -3.40 9.71
CA ARG A 86 4.48 -3.93 10.49
C ARG A 86 5.70 -3.03 10.45
N GLN A 87 5.94 -2.44 9.30
CA GLN A 87 7.10 -1.60 9.07
C GLN A 87 6.65 -0.34 8.32
N LEU A 88 6.37 0.71 9.08
CA LEU A 88 6.04 2.00 8.52
C LEU A 88 7.19 2.52 7.63
N PRO A 89 6.88 3.23 6.54
CA PRO A 89 7.93 3.81 5.71
C PRO A 89 8.69 4.91 6.46
N ALA A 90 9.92 5.15 6.06
CA ALA A 90 10.72 6.20 6.67
C ALA A 90 10.04 7.56 6.57
N GLY A 91 10.01 8.30 7.68
CA GLY A 91 9.38 9.62 7.76
C GLY A 91 7.85 9.60 7.88
N PHE A 92 7.21 8.45 7.99
CA PHE A 92 5.78 8.36 8.26
C PHE A 92 5.48 8.69 9.73
N ASP A 93 4.51 9.56 9.95
CA ASP A 93 4.04 9.97 11.27
C ASP A 93 2.52 9.93 11.37
N TRP A 94 1.98 9.12 12.28
CA TRP A 94 0.54 9.04 12.54
C TRP A 94 -0.08 10.37 12.99
N ALA A 95 0.71 11.31 13.52
CA ALA A 95 0.24 12.62 13.92
C ALA A 95 -0.12 13.51 12.71
N THR A 96 0.53 13.32 11.57
CA THR A 96 0.41 14.18 10.39
C THR A 96 -0.10 13.46 9.13
N ASP A 97 0.04 12.13 9.05
CA ASP A 97 -0.12 11.37 7.83
C ASP A 97 -1.46 10.63 7.71
N SER A 98 -2.30 10.75 8.75
CA SER A 98 -3.65 10.22 8.75
C SER A 98 -4.69 11.28 8.37
N LYS A 99 -5.63 10.91 7.51
CA LYS A 99 -6.75 11.75 7.08
C LYS A 99 -7.89 11.78 8.10
N ASP A 100 -8.12 10.69 8.83
CA ASP A 100 -9.34 10.44 9.58
C ASP A 100 -9.12 9.72 10.92
N GLY A 101 -7.92 9.81 11.48
CA GLY A 101 -7.60 9.23 12.77
C GLY A 101 -7.26 7.74 12.71
N GLY A 102 -6.55 7.31 11.67
CA GLY A 102 -5.93 5.98 11.60
C GLY A 102 -6.58 4.98 10.64
N ASN A 103 -7.53 5.40 9.80
CA ASN A 103 -8.13 4.49 8.81
C ASN A 103 -7.58 4.72 7.40
N HIS A 104 -7.49 5.98 6.97
CA HIS A 104 -6.96 6.32 5.65
C HIS A 104 -5.81 7.31 5.76
N LEU A 105 -4.90 7.21 4.80
CA LEU A 105 -3.79 8.15 4.66
C LEU A 105 -4.28 9.43 3.97
N ASN A 106 -3.70 10.56 4.38
CA ASN A 106 -3.75 11.78 3.59
C ASN A 106 -2.65 11.78 2.51
N TYR A 107 -2.50 12.89 1.80
CA TYR A 107 -1.51 13.00 0.72
C TYR A 107 -0.07 12.77 1.20
N THR A 108 0.30 13.27 2.38
CA THR A 108 1.65 13.12 2.94
C THR A 108 1.95 11.65 3.24
N GLY A 109 1.06 10.98 3.95
CA GLY A 109 1.20 9.56 4.26
C GLY A 109 1.19 8.66 3.02
N ALA A 110 0.29 8.94 2.07
CA ALA A 110 0.26 8.23 0.79
C ALA A 110 1.55 8.43 -0.01
N SER A 111 2.12 9.65 0.02
CA SER A 111 3.39 9.95 -0.65
C SER A 111 4.57 9.23 -0.02
N ALA A 112 4.62 9.11 1.32
CA ALA A 112 5.65 8.37 2.03
C ALA A 112 5.62 6.88 1.64
N VAL A 113 4.44 6.25 1.69
CA VAL A 113 4.25 4.85 1.26
C VAL A 113 4.63 4.65 -0.21
N THR A 114 4.18 5.54 -1.10
CA THR A 114 4.45 5.40 -2.55
C THR A 114 5.94 5.50 -2.86
N LYS A 115 6.67 6.42 -2.22
CA LYS A 115 8.12 6.57 -2.41
C LYS A 115 8.89 5.34 -1.92
N ASP A 116 8.56 4.83 -0.74
CA ASP A 116 9.20 3.64 -0.19
C ASP A 116 8.89 2.40 -1.05
N LEU A 117 7.63 2.24 -1.48
CA LEU A 117 7.23 1.14 -2.36
C LEU A 117 7.98 1.20 -3.70
N ALA A 118 8.10 2.37 -4.32
CA ALA A 118 8.83 2.53 -5.57
C ALA A 118 10.30 2.09 -5.41
N LYS A 119 10.93 2.45 -4.29
CA LYS A 119 12.29 1.99 -3.97
C LYS A 119 12.35 0.47 -3.82
N LYS A 120 11.47 -0.14 -3.02
CA LYS A 120 11.42 -1.60 -2.83
C LYS A 120 11.17 -2.36 -4.12
N LEU A 121 10.27 -1.89 -4.98
CA LEU A 121 10.02 -2.51 -6.29
C LEU A 121 11.28 -2.49 -7.17
N THR A 122 12.06 -1.42 -7.11
CA THR A 122 13.32 -1.31 -7.86
C THR A 122 14.41 -2.21 -7.27
N ASP A 123 14.60 -2.16 -5.96
CA ASP A 123 15.72 -2.85 -5.28
C ASP A 123 15.46 -4.35 -5.13
N ASP A 124 14.28 -4.72 -4.63
CA ASP A 124 13.97 -6.12 -4.27
C ASP A 124 13.54 -6.95 -5.49
N LEU A 125 12.85 -6.34 -6.44
CA LEU A 125 12.28 -7.02 -7.61
C LEU A 125 13.03 -6.75 -8.90
N THR A 126 14.13 -6.00 -8.85
CA THR A 126 14.93 -5.62 -10.02
C THR A 126 14.09 -5.02 -11.16
N MET A 127 13.01 -4.31 -10.79
CA MET A 127 12.15 -3.64 -11.75
C MET A 127 12.86 -2.42 -12.31
N SER A 128 13.13 -2.42 -13.60
CA SER A 128 13.64 -1.24 -14.29
C SER A 128 12.50 -0.29 -14.64
N PRO A 129 12.70 1.03 -14.53
CA PRO A 129 11.73 1.99 -15.03
C PRO A 129 11.46 1.75 -16.52
N THR A 130 10.20 1.72 -16.91
CA THR A 130 9.82 1.64 -18.32
C THR A 130 10.32 2.89 -19.05
N SER A 131 10.98 2.71 -20.18
CA SER A 131 11.37 3.84 -21.02
C SER A 131 10.11 4.47 -21.62
N LEU A 132 9.80 5.67 -21.17
CA LEU A 132 8.70 6.45 -21.72
C LEU A 132 9.15 7.18 -23.00
N THR A 133 8.25 7.29 -23.98
CA THR A 133 8.48 8.16 -25.14
C THR A 133 8.56 9.63 -24.70
N LYS A 134 9.04 10.50 -25.58
CA LYS A 134 9.12 11.94 -25.33
C LYS A 134 7.73 12.53 -25.04
N GLU A 135 6.73 12.10 -25.80
CA GLU A 135 5.32 12.52 -25.68
C GLU A 135 4.73 12.07 -24.34
N GLN A 136 4.95 10.82 -23.95
CA GLN A 136 4.52 10.30 -22.66
C GLN A 136 5.15 11.06 -21.49
N LYS A 137 6.45 11.35 -21.53
CA LYS A 137 7.14 12.16 -20.51
C LYS A 137 6.56 13.56 -20.41
N GLN A 138 6.26 14.20 -21.54
CA GLN A 138 5.64 15.53 -21.57
C GLN A 138 4.21 15.48 -20.99
N GLN A 139 3.43 14.46 -21.32
CA GLN A 139 2.08 14.30 -20.78
C GLN A 139 2.11 14.09 -19.27
N TRP A 140 2.98 13.21 -18.78
CA TRP A 140 3.16 13.01 -17.33
C TRP A 140 3.56 14.31 -16.60
N LYS A 141 4.45 15.08 -17.19
CA LYS A 141 4.86 16.38 -16.62
C LYS A 141 3.68 17.35 -16.52
N LYS A 142 2.88 17.47 -17.60
CA LYS A 142 1.68 18.33 -17.59
C LYS A 142 0.65 17.88 -16.57
N ASP A 143 0.38 16.57 -16.48
CA ASP A 143 -0.57 16.01 -15.50
C ASP A 143 -0.09 16.24 -14.07
N TYR A 144 1.22 16.08 -13.81
CA TYR A 144 1.83 16.38 -12.51
C TYR A 144 1.73 17.86 -12.14
N GLU A 145 2.06 18.76 -13.05
CA GLU A 145 1.97 20.22 -12.82
C GLU A 145 0.51 20.65 -12.58
N HIS A 146 -0.42 20.10 -13.34
CA HIS A 146 -1.86 20.35 -13.14
C HIS A 146 -2.33 19.88 -11.76
N PHE A 147 -1.96 18.66 -11.38
CA PHE A 147 -2.26 18.12 -10.06
C PHE A 147 -1.66 18.99 -8.96
N HIS A 148 -0.38 19.33 -9.03
CA HIS A 148 0.28 20.19 -8.04
C HIS A 148 -0.40 21.54 -7.88
N LYS A 149 -0.78 22.20 -8.96
CA LYS A 149 -1.54 23.47 -8.90
C LYS A 149 -2.91 23.32 -8.24
N SER A 150 -3.53 22.13 -8.33
CA SER A 150 -4.83 21.87 -7.73
C SER A 150 -4.78 21.63 -6.23
N ILE A 151 -3.60 21.23 -5.69
CA ILE A 151 -3.41 20.87 -4.28
C ILE A 151 -2.72 21.97 -3.45
N VAL A 152 -1.98 22.87 -4.09
CA VAL A 152 -1.37 24.06 -3.47
C VAL A 152 -2.35 25.23 -3.59
N LYS A 153 -3.35 25.24 -2.72
CA LYS A 153 -4.22 26.40 -2.50
C LYS A 153 -4.07 26.88 -1.08
#